data_936b578b163b95a35a340af6572c3079
#
_entry.id   936b578b163b95a35a340af6572c3079
#
_cell.length_a   1.000
_cell.length_b   1.000
_cell.length_c   1.000
_cell.angle_alpha   90.00
_cell.angle_beta   90.00
_cell.angle_gamma   90.00
#
_symmetry.space_group_name_H-M   'P 1'
#
loop_
_entity.id
_entity.type
_entity.pdbx_description
1 polymer ?
#
loop_
_entity_poly.entity_id
_entity_poly.type
_entity_poly.pdbx_seq_one_letter_code
_entity_poly.pdbx_strand_id
1 'polypeptide(L)'
;MSYKKKVLIITYYWPPAGGSGVQRWLKFSKYLRDFEIEPVIYTIDNPSYPILDKSLESEIPKDLEILKQAIFEPNSLLSIFGSKSKKESAGFLNPNPTFFGSIIQYIRANYFIPDARKFWIQPSVNFLSNYLEKNHIDAIITTGPPHSMHIIGLELKKKLGIKWISDFRDPWTEIDYFQQLPLTKKAIKKHQDLEQVVLRKSDMVIVVGETMKKKFLKHTKKIEVLTNGFDTIETSLTQELDKKFSITHVGLMNSDRNPTILWEALNEISNFKLWRWQYKKH
;
A
#
# COMPACT_ATOMS: atom_id res chain seq x y z
N MET A 1 -11.62 -30.27 -17.54
CA MET A 1 -11.49 -28.85 -17.14
C MET A 1 -10.44 -28.81 -16.02
N SER A 2 -9.33 -28.10 -16.24
CA SER A 2 -8.34 -27.88 -15.17
C SER A 2 -9.03 -27.12 -14.04
N TYR A 3 -8.90 -27.61 -12.81
CA TYR A 3 -9.49 -26.97 -11.63
C TYR A 3 -8.73 -25.67 -11.37
N LYS A 4 -9.38 -24.53 -11.63
CA LYS A 4 -8.78 -23.22 -11.32
C LYS A 4 -8.84 -22.98 -9.82
N LYS A 5 -7.68 -22.64 -9.24
CA LYS A 5 -7.64 -22.15 -7.85
C LYS A 5 -8.28 -20.78 -7.78
N LYS A 6 -9.04 -20.52 -6.72
CA LYS A 6 -9.71 -19.24 -6.52
C LYS A 6 -9.10 -18.54 -5.29
N VAL A 7 -8.69 -17.27 -5.45
CA VAL A 7 -8.07 -16.50 -4.37
C VAL A 7 -8.83 -15.19 -4.13
N LEU A 8 -9.06 -14.86 -2.87
CA LEU A 8 -9.69 -13.59 -2.48
C LEU A 8 -8.62 -12.59 -2.08
N ILE A 9 -8.53 -11.49 -2.81
CA ILE A 9 -7.56 -10.41 -2.60
C ILE A 9 -8.24 -9.27 -1.85
N ILE A 10 -7.80 -8.99 -0.64
CA ILE A 10 -8.32 -7.94 0.23
C ILE A 10 -7.39 -6.73 0.11
N THR A 11 -7.88 -5.67 -0.54
CA THR A 11 -7.14 -4.45 -0.80
C THR A 11 -7.99 -3.21 -0.53
N TYR A 12 -7.38 -2.16 0.02
CA TYR A 12 -8.03 -0.86 0.16
C TYR A 12 -7.92 -0.05 -1.14
N TYR A 13 -6.73 -0.06 -1.76
CA TYR A 13 -6.48 0.69 -2.99
C TYR A 13 -6.84 -0.14 -4.22
N TRP A 14 -7.87 0.31 -4.93
CA TRP A 14 -8.35 -0.29 -6.17
C TRP A 14 -8.79 0.84 -7.12
N PRO A 15 -8.76 0.67 -8.45
CA PRO A 15 -9.26 1.72 -9.35
C PRO A 15 -10.66 2.22 -8.94
N PRO A 16 -10.92 3.53 -8.97
CA PRO A 16 -10.12 4.60 -9.60
C PRO A 16 -9.02 5.23 -8.72
N ALA A 17 -8.54 4.56 -7.66
CA ALA A 17 -7.38 5.05 -6.93
C ALA A 17 -6.16 5.12 -7.85
N GLY A 18 -5.38 6.20 -7.75
CA GLY A 18 -4.11 6.36 -8.44
C GLY A 18 -2.89 6.03 -7.56
N GLY A 19 -1.72 6.04 -8.19
CA GLY A 19 -0.44 5.82 -7.53
C GLY A 19 0.02 4.36 -7.49
N SER A 20 1.24 4.16 -6.99
CA SER A 20 1.91 2.85 -7.01
C SER A 20 1.19 1.75 -6.22
N GLY A 21 0.42 2.12 -5.19
CA GLY A 21 -0.29 1.19 -4.34
C GLY A 21 -1.38 0.37 -5.04
N VAL A 22 -1.93 0.87 -6.15
CA VAL A 22 -2.98 0.22 -6.93
C VAL A 22 -2.40 -0.72 -7.98
N GLN A 23 -1.34 -0.30 -8.66
CA GLN A 23 -0.76 -0.98 -9.82
C GLN A 23 -0.46 -2.46 -9.56
N ARG A 24 0.16 -2.76 -8.43
CA ARG A 24 0.59 -4.13 -8.09
C ARG A 24 -0.54 -5.15 -8.20
N TRP A 25 -1.63 -4.96 -7.46
CA TRP A 25 -2.71 -5.94 -7.43
C TRP A 25 -3.67 -5.84 -8.60
N LEU A 26 -3.78 -4.67 -9.23
CA LEU A 26 -4.47 -4.54 -10.50
C LEU A 26 -3.79 -5.40 -11.58
N LYS A 27 -2.46 -5.27 -11.70
CA LYS A 27 -1.69 -6.06 -12.68
C LYS A 27 -1.66 -7.54 -12.31
N PHE A 28 -1.45 -7.88 -11.05
CA PHE A 28 -1.50 -9.29 -10.64
C PHE A 28 -2.86 -9.93 -10.91
N SER A 29 -3.97 -9.25 -10.65
CA SER A 29 -5.29 -9.79 -10.96
C SER A 29 -5.51 -10.04 -12.45
N LYS A 30 -4.85 -9.27 -13.31
CA LYS A 30 -4.87 -9.50 -14.76
C LYS A 30 -4.14 -10.79 -15.14
N TYR A 31 -2.93 -11.01 -14.58
CA TYR A 31 -2.04 -12.10 -14.99
C TYR A 31 -2.24 -13.41 -14.20
N LEU A 32 -2.90 -13.42 -13.04
CA LEU A 32 -3.14 -14.63 -12.26
C LEU A 32 -3.90 -15.71 -13.04
N ARG A 33 -4.78 -15.31 -13.95
CA ARG A 33 -5.54 -16.23 -14.82
C ARG A 33 -4.64 -17.03 -15.76
N ASP A 34 -3.50 -16.49 -16.17
CA ASP A 34 -2.51 -17.18 -16.99
C ASP A 34 -1.86 -18.36 -16.24
N PHE A 35 -1.96 -18.35 -14.91
CA PHE A 35 -1.48 -19.38 -14.00
C PHE A 35 -2.60 -20.23 -13.39
N GLU A 36 -3.76 -20.27 -14.03
CA GLU A 36 -4.95 -21.01 -13.57
C GLU A 36 -5.46 -20.58 -12.18
N ILE A 37 -5.21 -19.34 -11.79
CA ILE A 37 -5.67 -18.74 -10.54
C ILE A 37 -6.74 -17.69 -10.84
N GLU A 38 -7.97 -17.91 -10.34
CA GLU A 38 -9.07 -16.96 -10.49
C GLU A 38 -9.08 -15.98 -9.31
N PRO A 39 -8.82 -14.69 -9.52
CA PRO A 39 -8.88 -13.69 -8.47
C PRO A 39 -10.32 -13.23 -8.21
N VAL A 40 -10.62 -12.99 -6.94
CA VAL A 40 -11.78 -12.22 -6.46
C VAL A 40 -11.25 -11.03 -5.69
N ILE A 41 -11.72 -9.85 -5.95
CA ILE A 41 -11.28 -8.64 -5.26
C ILE A 41 -12.29 -8.25 -4.19
N TYR A 42 -11.79 -7.95 -2.98
CA TYR A 42 -12.58 -7.28 -1.96
C TYR A 42 -11.98 -5.91 -1.66
N THR A 43 -12.79 -4.88 -1.83
CA THR A 43 -12.36 -3.49 -1.66
C THR A 43 -13.48 -2.61 -1.08
N ILE A 44 -13.18 -1.34 -0.90
CA ILE A 44 -14.09 -0.32 -0.38
C ILE A 44 -15.10 0.11 -1.45
N ASP A 45 -16.34 0.39 -1.03
CA ASP A 45 -17.42 0.87 -1.92
C ASP A 45 -17.44 2.41 -2.04
N ASN A 46 -17.15 3.12 -0.95
CA ASN A 46 -17.20 4.58 -0.86
C ASN A 46 -15.82 5.21 -0.61
N PRO A 47 -14.86 5.08 -1.56
CA PRO A 47 -13.48 5.46 -1.32
C PRO A 47 -13.28 6.97 -1.22
N SER A 48 -12.40 7.39 -0.30
CA SER A 48 -11.84 8.73 -0.24
C SER A 48 -10.35 8.69 -0.56
N TYR A 49 -10.02 8.44 -1.83
CA TYR A 49 -8.63 8.35 -2.26
C TYR A 49 -8.00 9.73 -2.44
N PRO A 50 -6.75 9.91 -2.00
CA PRO A 50 -6.04 11.18 -2.16
C PRO A 50 -5.68 11.48 -3.62
N ILE A 51 -5.44 10.44 -4.41
CA ILE A 51 -5.09 10.51 -5.83
C ILE A 51 -6.07 9.62 -6.59
N LEU A 52 -6.63 10.15 -7.67
CA LEU A 52 -7.52 9.41 -8.57
C LEU A 52 -6.86 9.28 -9.93
N ASP A 53 -6.97 8.10 -10.52
CA ASP A 53 -6.58 7.80 -11.88
C ASP A 53 -7.64 6.91 -12.53
N LYS A 54 -8.54 7.54 -13.26
CA LYS A 54 -9.62 6.83 -13.94
C LYS A 54 -9.15 5.97 -15.13
N SER A 55 -7.96 6.24 -15.66
CA SER A 55 -7.43 5.44 -16.77
C SER A 55 -7.23 3.97 -16.37
N LEU A 56 -6.95 3.72 -15.09
CA LEU A 56 -6.78 2.37 -14.54
C LEU A 56 -8.06 1.54 -14.52
N GLU A 57 -9.24 2.16 -14.61
CA GLU A 57 -10.51 1.43 -14.69
C GLU A 57 -10.60 0.57 -15.95
N SER A 58 -10.01 1.03 -17.05
CA SER A 58 -9.97 0.29 -18.31
C SER A 58 -9.10 -0.96 -18.27
N GLU A 59 -8.21 -1.06 -17.28
CA GLU A 59 -7.31 -2.19 -17.10
C GLU A 59 -7.90 -3.31 -16.23
N ILE A 60 -9.05 -3.07 -15.59
CA ILE A 60 -9.74 -4.09 -14.80
C ILE A 60 -10.22 -5.19 -15.75
N PRO A 61 -9.87 -6.48 -15.49
CA PRO A 61 -10.39 -7.58 -16.27
C PRO A 61 -11.94 -7.59 -16.29
N LYS A 62 -12.57 -7.73 -17.46
CA LYS A 62 -14.02 -7.55 -17.64
C LYS A 62 -14.88 -8.42 -16.74
N ASP A 63 -14.46 -9.68 -16.52
CA ASP A 63 -15.24 -10.67 -15.76
C ASP A 63 -14.71 -10.85 -14.33
N LEU A 64 -13.99 -9.86 -13.80
CA LEU A 64 -13.43 -9.93 -12.47
C LEU A 64 -14.51 -9.73 -11.41
N GLU A 65 -14.67 -10.70 -10.52
CA GLU A 65 -15.58 -10.58 -9.38
C GLU A 65 -15.02 -9.57 -8.36
N ILE A 66 -15.77 -8.49 -8.12
CA ILE A 66 -15.37 -7.42 -7.19
C ILE A 66 -16.45 -7.26 -6.12
N LEU A 67 -16.09 -7.62 -4.91
CA LEU A 67 -16.89 -7.45 -3.71
C LEU A 67 -16.57 -6.08 -3.09
N LYS A 68 -17.60 -5.32 -2.78
CA LYS A 68 -17.45 -3.98 -2.22
C LYS A 68 -18.22 -3.84 -0.91
N GLN A 69 -17.65 -3.13 0.03
CA GLN A 69 -18.32 -2.76 1.27
C GLN A 69 -17.94 -1.34 1.69
N ALA A 70 -18.93 -0.59 2.14
CA ALA A 70 -18.70 0.76 2.65
C ALA A 70 -17.87 0.73 3.93
N ILE A 71 -17.04 1.76 4.12
CA ILE A 71 -16.27 1.99 5.34
C ILE A 71 -16.78 3.25 6.04
N PHE A 72 -16.76 3.23 7.36
CA PHE A 72 -16.85 4.42 8.17
C PHE A 72 -15.45 5.02 8.37
N GLU A 73 -15.17 6.14 7.71
CA GLU A 73 -13.93 6.90 7.90
C GLU A 73 -14.21 8.16 8.74
N PRO A 74 -13.67 8.26 9.96
CA PRO A 74 -13.89 9.44 10.82
C PRO A 74 -13.40 10.76 10.21
N ASN A 75 -12.46 10.69 9.27
CA ASN A 75 -11.95 11.89 8.57
C ASN A 75 -13.04 12.59 7.72
N SER A 76 -14.04 11.85 7.24
CA SER A 76 -15.16 12.46 6.50
C SER A 76 -16.01 13.36 7.38
N LEU A 77 -16.07 13.10 8.69
CA LEU A 77 -16.78 13.95 9.65
C LEU A 77 -15.99 15.21 9.99
N LEU A 78 -14.65 15.15 10.04
CA LEU A 78 -13.80 16.31 10.31
C LEU A 78 -13.80 17.32 9.15
N SER A 79 -14.04 16.89 7.92
CA SER A 79 -14.20 17.78 6.77
C SER A 79 -15.50 18.62 6.81
N ILE A 80 -16.51 18.15 7.54
CA ILE A 80 -17.79 18.87 7.73
C ILE A 80 -17.61 20.05 8.71
N PHE A 81 -16.63 19.98 9.61
CA PHE A 81 -16.33 21.03 10.59
C PHE A 81 -15.36 22.10 10.07
N GLY A 82 -15.31 22.35 8.77
CA GLY A 82 -14.85 23.64 8.22
C GLY A 82 -13.35 23.81 8.04
N SER A 83 -12.55 22.75 8.04
CA SER A 83 -11.18 22.86 7.59
C SER A 83 -11.09 22.43 6.12
N LYS A 84 -10.99 23.40 5.18
CA LYS A 84 -10.45 23.19 3.85
C LYS A 84 -8.95 22.84 3.97
N SER A 85 -8.61 21.76 4.69
CA SER A 85 -7.25 21.26 4.65
C SER A 85 -7.02 20.72 3.25
N LYS A 86 -6.01 21.27 2.56
CA LYS A 86 -5.45 20.69 1.33
C LYS A 86 -5.37 19.18 1.55
N LYS A 87 -5.91 18.40 0.59
CA LYS A 87 -5.82 16.93 0.58
C LYS A 87 -4.39 16.55 0.94
N GLU A 88 -4.17 16.12 2.17
CA GLU A 88 -2.86 15.67 2.62
C GLU A 88 -2.51 14.45 1.78
N SER A 89 -1.44 14.56 1.04
CA SER A 89 -0.87 13.46 0.26
C SER A 89 -0.57 12.30 1.22
N ALA A 90 -1.00 11.10 0.89
CA ALA A 90 -0.76 9.93 1.72
C ALA A 90 0.75 9.81 2.03
N GLY A 91 1.11 9.85 3.30
CA GLY A 91 2.50 9.72 3.77
C GLY A 91 3.22 11.03 4.09
N PHE A 92 2.61 12.21 3.91
CA PHE A 92 3.21 13.48 4.33
C PHE A 92 2.53 13.99 5.60
N LEU A 93 3.29 13.99 6.69
CA LEU A 93 2.92 14.70 7.90
C LEU A 93 3.05 16.20 7.63
N ASN A 94 2.08 16.99 8.08
CA ASN A 94 2.25 18.43 8.09
C ASN A 94 3.36 18.79 9.09
N PRO A 95 4.52 19.31 8.65
CA PRO A 95 5.63 19.59 9.54
C PRO A 95 5.32 20.73 10.53
N ASN A 96 4.32 21.58 10.24
CA ASN A 96 3.90 22.70 11.08
C ASN A 96 2.39 22.63 11.35
N PRO A 97 1.89 21.67 12.14
CA PRO A 97 0.48 21.58 12.47
C PRO A 97 0.07 22.74 13.40
N THR A 98 -1.17 23.21 13.24
CA THR A 98 -1.77 24.08 14.26
C THR A 98 -1.92 23.31 15.58
N PHE A 99 -2.15 23.99 16.71
CA PHE A 99 -2.36 23.35 18.01
C PHE A 99 -3.44 22.26 17.95
N PHE A 100 -4.60 22.54 17.36
CA PHE A 100 -5.65 21.54 17.15
C PHE A 100 -5.22 20.43 16.18
N GLY A 101 -4.44 20.75 15.17
CA GLY A 101 -3.87 19.78 14.24
C GLY A 101 -2.96 18.79 14.95
N SER A 102 -2.15 19.26 15.89
CA SER A 102 -1.28 18.41 16.72
C SER A 102 -2.06 17.44 17.60
N ILE A 103 -3.17 17.90 18.21
CA ILE A 103 -4.05 17.05 19.02
C ILE A 103 -4.68 15.96 18.14
N ILE A 104 -5.22 16.32 16.98
CA ILE A 104 -5.82 15.37 16.03
C ILE A 104 -4.76 14.35 15.57
N GLN A 105 -3.56 14.81 15.26
CA GLN A 105 -2.45 13.95 14.86
C GLN A 105 -2.06 12.97 15.97
N TYR A 106 -1.98 13.45 17.22
CA TYR A 106 -1.73 12.61 18.39
C TYR A 106 -2.82 11.54 18.59
N ILE A 107 -4.09 11.94 18.52
CA ILE A 107 -5.21 11.01 18.65
C ILE A 107 -5.17 9.96 17.53
N ARG A 108 -4.96 10.37 16.28
CA ARG A 108 -4.84 9.45 15.14
C ARG A 108 -3.71 8.45 15.35
N ALA A 109 -2.53 8.93 15.72
CA ALA A 109 -1.35 8.08 15.90
C ALA A 109 -1.53 7.03 17.00
N ASN A 110 -2.19 7.38 18.12
CA ASN A 110 -2.22 6.53 19.30
C ASN A 110 -3.48 5.68 19.45
N TYR A 111 -4.61 6.09 18.84
CA TYR A 111 -5.89 5.39 19.00
C TYR A 111 -6.40 4.72 17.72
N PHE A 112 -5.88 5.10 16.55
CA PHE A 112 -6.26 4.49 15.27
C PHE A 112 -5.20 3.47 14.84
N ILE A 113 -5.03 2.42 15.63
CA ILE A 113 -4.08 1.35 15.39
C ILE A 113 -4.80 0.13 14.83
N PRO A 114 -4.36 -0.43 13.68
CA PRO A 114 -3.09 -0.18 12.97
C PRO A 114 -3.07 1.09 12.11
N ASP A 115 -4.21 1.59 11.68
CA ASP A 115 -4.39 2.79 10.86
C ASP A 115 -5.84 3.29 10.90
N ALA A 116 -6.16 4.33 10.13
CA ALA A 116 -7.49 4.94 10.12
C ALA A 116 -8.61 4.01 9.58
N ARG A 117 -8.25 2.87 8.96
CA ARG A 117 -9.20 1.88 8.42
C ARG A 117 -9.56 0.79 9.43
N LYS A 118 -9.14 0.93 10.69
CA LYS A 118 -9.44 -0.04 11.74
C LYS A 118 -10.94 -0.33 11.91
N PHE A 119 -11.80 0.64 11.64
CA PHE A 119 -13.25 0.48 11.72
C PHE A 119 -13.84 -0.39 10.60
N TRP A 120 -13.07 -0.64 9.55
CA TRP A 120 -13.46 -1.55 8.48
C TRP A 120 -13.18 -3.02 8.81
N ILE A 121 -12.35 -3.29 9.82
CA ILE A 121 -11.92 -4.64 10.16
C ILE A 121 -13.13 -5.54 10.49
N GLN A 122 -13.90 -5.20 11.51
CA GLN A 122 -14.99 -6.05 11.97
C GLN A 122 -16.12 -6.21 10.94
N PRO A 123 -16.59 -5.11 10.27
CA PRO A 123 -17.55 -5.25 9.17
C PRO A 123 -17.04 -6.14 8.05
N SER A 124 -15.77 -6.00 7.65
CA SER A 124 -15.14 -6.84 6.62
C SER A 124 -15.10 -8.31 7.01
N VAL A 125 -14.68 -8.59 8.25
CA VAL A 125 -14.62 -9.98 8.76
C VAL A 125 -16.01 -10.61 8.74
N ASN A 126 -17.05 -9.89 9.15
CA ASN A 126 -18.42 -10.42 9.14
C ASN A 126 -18.89 -10.68 7.71
N PHE A 127 -18.74 -9.71 6.81
CA PHE A 127 -19.14 -9.83 5.41
C PHE A 127 -18.39 -10.98 4.73
N LEU A 128 -17.07 -11.01 4.83
CA LEU A 128 -16.24 -12.01 4.19
C LEU A 128 -16.40 -13.41 4.79
N SER A 129 -16.69 -13.53 6.10
CA SER A 129 -17.02 -14.85 6.68
C SER A 129 -18.24 -15.44 6.00
N ASN A 130 -19.33 -14.66 5.88
CA ASN A 130 -20.55 -15.12 5.23
C ASN A 130 -20.36 -15.44 3.74
N TYR A 131 -19.48 -14.70 3.05
CA TYR A 131 -19.11 -14.97 1.68
C TYR A 131 -18.33 -16.28 1.54
N LEU A 132 -17.30 -16.48 2.39
CA LEU A 132 -16.42 -17.64 2.38
C LEU A 132 -17.12 -18.96 2.79
N GLU A 133 -18.18 -18.87 3.59
CA GLU A 133 -19.03 -20.03 3.92
C GLU A 133 -19.85 -20.55 2.72
N LYS A 134 -20.16 -19.66 1.77
CA LYS A 134 -21.00 -19.97 0.59
C LYS A 134 -20.19 -20.15 -0.69
N ASN A 135 -18.97 -19.68 -0.72
CA ASN A 135 -18.13 -19.66 -1.92
C ASN A 135 -16.78 -20.29 -1.62
N HIS A 136 -16.38 -21.26 -2.43
CA HIS A 136 -15.08 -21.88 -2.28
C HIS A 136 -13.97 -20.91 -2.66
N ILE A 137 -13.05 -20.67 -1.73
CA ILE A 137 -11.82 -19.87 -1.89
C ILE A 137 -10.66 -20.68 -1.35
N ASP A 138 -9.62 -20.91 -2.14
CA ASP A 138 -8.46 -21.70 -1.75
C ASP A 138 -7.53 -20.96 -0.76
N ALA A 139 -7.43 -19.63 -0.93
CA ALA A 139 -6.63 -18.79 -0.05
C ALA A 139 -7.11 -17.34 -0.09
N ILE A 140 -6.85 -16.62 1.00
CA ILE A 140 -6.99 -15.16 1.04
C ILE A 140 -5.62 -14.49 0.97
N ILE A 141 -5.57 -13.35 0.30
CA ILE A 141 -4.38 -12.51 0.19
C ILE A 141 -4.74 -11.13 0.73
N THR A 142 -3.96 -10.61 1.66
CA THR A 142 -4.12 -9.25 2.17
C THR A 142 -2.93 -8.40 1.78
N THR A 143 -3.13 -7.18 1.30
CA THR A 143 -2.05 -6.29 0.90
C THR A 143 -2.06 -4.99 1.71
N GLY A 144 -0.92 -4.61 2.24
CA GLY A 144 -0.72 -3.42 3.06
C GLY A 144 0.49 -2.58 2.63
N PRO A 145 0.50 -1.28 2.93
CA PRO A 145 -0.50 -0.51 3.67
C PRO A 145 -1.80 -0.27 2.89
N PRO A 146 -2.94 0.00 3.57
CA PRO A 146 -3.15 0.06 5.02
C PRO A 146 -3.03 -1.32 5.70
N HIS A 147 -2.47 -1.35 6.92
CA HIS A 147 -2.20 -2.62 7.62
C HIS A 147 -3.45 -3.22 8.28
N SER A 148 -4.55 -2.45 8.37
CA SER A 148 -5.87 -2.99 8.74
C SER A 148 -6.29 -4.17 7.86
N MET A 149 -5.83 -4.23 6.61
CA MET A 149 -6.08 -5.36 5.72
C MET A 149 -5.51 -6.67 6.28
N HIS A 150 -4.31 -6.60 6.84
CA HIS A 150 -3.68 -7.78 7.45
C HIS A 150 -4.43 -8.26 8.70
N ILE A 151 -5.04 -7.32 9.45
CA ILE A 151 -5.86 -7.70 10.62
C ILE A 151 -7.16 -8.38 10.17
N ILE A 152 -7.77 -7.95 9.05
CA ILE A 152 -8.90 -8.66 8.45
C ILE A 152 -8.50 -10.10 8.12
N GLY A 153 -7.36 -10.31 7.45
CA GLY A 153 -6.83 -11.64 7.13
C GLY A 153 -6.56 -12.50 8.36
N LEU A 154 -5.97 -11.90 9.38
CA LEU A 154 -5.70 -12.57 10.66
C LEU A 154 -7.00 -13.07 11.34
N GLU A 155 -8.03 -12.23 11.40
CA GLU A 155 -9.30 -12.61 12.04
C GLU A 155 -10.07 -13.65 11.21
N LEU A 156 -10.06 -13.55 9.87
CA LEU A 156 -10.63 -14.57 9.00
C LEU A 156 -9.92 -15.91 9.15
N LYS A 157 -8.59 -15.90 9.21
CA LYS A 157 -7.82 -17.14 9.45
C LYS A 157 -8.14 -17.75 10.81
N LYS A 158 -8.24 -16.95 11.87
CA LYS A 158 -8.63 -17.45 13.21
C LYS A 158 -10.02 -18.07 13.21
N LYS A 159 -10.97 -17.45 12.50
CA LYS A 159 -12.36 -17.86 12.50
C LYS A 159 -12.63 -19.07 11.61
N LEU A 160 -12.02 -19.13 10.43
CA LEU A 160 -12.35 -20.09 9.38
C LEU A 160 -11.22 -21.09 9.06
N GLY A 161 -10.02 -20.90 9.60
CA GLY A 161 -8.85 -21.74 9.29
C GLY A 161 -8.35 -21.61 7.86
N ILE A 162 -8.81 -20.62 7.09
CA ILE A 162 -8.45 -20.42 5.69
C ILE A 162 -6.96 -20.11 5.52
N LYS A 163 -6.34 -20.58 4.43
CA LYS A 163 -4.98 -20.21 4.06
C LYS A 163 -4.87 -18.72 3.83
N TRP A 164 -3.84 -18.10 4.41
CA TRP A 164 -3.68 -16.65 4.35
C TRP A 164 -2.26 -16.26 3.96
N ILE A 165 -2.17 -15.40 2.93
CA ILE A 165 -0.95 -14.78 2.44
C ILE A 165 -1.01 -13.29 2.79
N SER A 166 0.04 -12.76 3.43
CA SER A 166 0.17 -11.34 3.71
C SER A 166 1.23 -10.70 2.81
N ASP A 167 0.81 -9.72 2.00
CA ASP A 167 1.68 -8.99 1.07
C ASP A 167 2.04 -7.61 1.65
N PHE A 168 3.29 -7.47 2.07
CA PHE A 168 3.86 -6.25 2.61
C PHE A 168 4.55 -5.47 1.50
N ARG A 169 3.91 -4.40 1.03
CA ARG A 169 4.50 -3.46 0.05
C ARG A 169 5.48 -2.50 0.72
N ASP A 170 5.24 -2.19 1.99
CA ASP A 170 6.10 -1.39 2.85
C ASP A 170 6.23 -2.05 4.22
N PRO A 171 7.35 -1.84 4.95
CA PRO A 171 7.46 -2.30 6.33
C PRO A 171 6.45 -1.54 7.21
N TRP A 172 5.89 -2.21 8.22
CA TRP A 172 4.87 -1.59 9.05
C TRP A 172 5.47 -0.64 10.09
N THR A 173 6.34 -1.16 10.95
CA THR A 173 6.92 -0.38 12.05
C THR A 173 8.30 0.21 11.73
N GLU A 174 8.92 -0.21 10.64
CA GLU A 174 10.22 0.27 10.20
C GLU A 174 10.14 1.17 8.95
N ILE A 175 8.96 1.73 8.65
CA ILE A 175 8.81 2.72 7.59
C ILE A 175 9.34 4.08 8.05
N ASP A 176 9.98 4.81 7.16
CA ASP A 176 10.75 6.03 7.47
C ASP A 176 9.99 7.06 8.32
N TYR A 177 8.71 7.28 7.99
CA TYR A 177 7.89 8.25 8.71
C TYR A 177 7.32 7.75 10.05
N PHE A 178 7.47 6.46 10.39
CA PHE A 178 6.91 5.92 11.64
C PHE A 178 7.47 6.60 12.88
N GLN A 179 8.77 6.90 12.85
CA GLN A 179 9.44 7.60 13.95
C GLN A 179 9.06 9.08 14.06
N GLN A 180 8.52 9.67 13.01
CA GLN A 180 8.06 11.06 12.98
C GLN A 180 6.64 11.22 13.55
N LEU A 181 5.92 10.11 13.77
CA LEU A 181 4.59 10.13 14.37
C LEU A 181 4.67 10.37 15.89
N PRO A 182 3.76 11.17 16.48
CA PRO A 182 3.72 11.44 17.91
C PRO A 182 3.16 10.23 18.70
N LEU A 183 3.87 9.09 18.60
CA LEU A 183 3.46 7.83 19.20
C LEU A 183 3.91 7.71 20.66
N THR A 184 3.02 7.24 21.51
CA THR A 184 3.38 6.80 22.86
C THR A 184 4.10 5.45 22.81
N LYS A 185 4.89 5.13 23.84
CA LYS A 185 5.53 3.81 23.98
C LYS A 185 4.52 2.66 23.89
N LYS A 186 3.31 2.84 24.43
CA LYS A 186 2.22 1.87 24.37
C LYS A 186 1.72 1.66 22.94
N ALA A 187 1.57 2.73 22.17
CA ALA A 187 1.17 2.65 20.77
C ALA A 187 2.24 1.97 19.91
N ILE A 188 3.51 2.35 20.08
CA ILE A 188 4.65 1.70 19.40
C ILE A 188 4.63 0.19 19.65
N LYS A 189 4.56 -0.19 20.94
CA LYS A 189 4.51 -1.61 21.31
C LYS A 189 3.33 -2.31 20.66
N LYS A 190 2.14 -1.71 20.65
CA LYS A 190 0.96 -2.30 20.02
C LYS A 190 1.13 -2.51 18.53
N HIS A 191 1.73 -1.56 17.79
CA HIS A 191 2.06 -1.73 16.39
C HIS A 191 3.03 -2.89 16.17
N GLN A 192 4.11 -2.96 16.96
CA GLN A 192 5.10 -4.03 16.89
C GLN A 192 4.50 -5.40 17.18
N ASP A 193 3.67 -5.50 18.22
CA ASP A 193 2.99 -6.75 18.59
C ASP A 193 2.07 -7.22 17.45
N LEU A 194 1.31 -6.31 16.83
CA LEU A 194 0.42 -6.62 15.70
C LEU A 194 1.22 -7.07 14.47
N GLU A 195 2.27 -6.35 14.10
CA GLU A 195 3.14 -6.74 12.99
C GLU A 195 3.72 -8.14 13.19
N GLN A 196 4.28 -8.42 14.38
CA GLN A 196 4.82 -9.74 14.71
C GLN A 196 3.77 -10.84 14.64
N VAL A 197 2.56 -10.59 15.14
CA VAL A 197 1.47 -11.57 15.09
C VAL A 197 1.09 -11.85 13.63
N VAL A 198 0.97 -10.83 12.79
CA VAL A 198 0.68 -10.98 11.36
C VAL A 198 1.77 -11.82 10.69
N LEU A 199 3.04 -11.48 10.87
CA LEU A 199 4.17 -12.21 10.29
C LEU A 199 4.24 -13.68 10.71
N ARG A 200 3.95 -13.99 11.98
CA ARG A 200 3.97 -15.35 12.50
C ARG A 200 2.77 -16.20 12.12
N LYS A 201 1.60 -15.57 11.95
CA LYS A 201 0.33 -16.28 11.72
C LYS A 201 -0.02 -16.44 10.25
N SER A 202 0.60 -15.68 9.36
CA SER A 202 0.46 -15.87 7.91
C SER A 202 1.02 -17.23 7.49
N ASP A 203 0.37 -17.89 6.53
CA ASP A 203 0.90 -19.12 5.94
C ASP A 203 2.07 -18.82 4.99
N MET A 204 2.05 -17.64 4.38
CA MET A 204 3.12 -17.07 3.58
C MET A 204 3.13 -15.56 3.74
N VAL A 205 4.32 -14.98 3.84
CA VAL A 205 4.55 -13.54 3.79
C VAL A 205 5.21 -13.21 2.46
N ILE A 206 4.68 -12.23 1.75
CA ILE A 206 5.29 -11.68 0.54
C ILE A 206 5.82 -10.28 0.85
N VAL A 207 7.01 -9.97 0.38
CA VAL A 207 7.65 -8.67 0.51
C VAL A 207 8.22 -8.20 -0.83
N VAL A 208 8.39 -6.90 -0.99
CA VAL A 208 8.82 -6.31 -2.28
C VAL A 208 10.33 -6.27 -2.47
N GLY A 209 11.13 -6.67 -1.47
CA GLY A 209 12.59 -6.63 -1.60
C GLY A 209 13.34 -7.39 -0.52
N GLU A 210 14.60 -7.73 -0.82
CA GLU A 210 15.48 -8.55 0.01
C GLU A 210 15.78 -7.89 1.39
N THR A 211 15.88 -6.58 1.45
CA THR A 211 16.11 -5.87 2.71
C THR A 211 14.96 -6.11 3.70
N MET A 212 13.72 -6.05 3.23
CA MET A 212 12.56 -6.33 4.06
C MET A 212 12.49 -7.80 4.44
N LYS A 213 12.80 -8.73 3.50
CA LYS A 213 12.90 -10.16 3.78
C LYS A 213 13.87 -10.43 4.92
N LYS A 214 15.10 -9.89 4.85
CA LYS A 214 16.12 -10.04 5.89
C LYS A 214 15.63 -9.57 7.26
N LYS A 215 14.93 -8.44 7.31
CA LYS A 215 14.37 -7.88 8.55
C LYS A 215 13.26 -8.77 9.14
N PHE A 216 12.39 -9.35 8.31
CA PHE A 216 11.26 -10.15 8.75
C PHE A 216 11.60 -11.61 9.06
N LEU A 217 12.75 -12.12 8.59
CA LEU A 217 13.24 -13.48 8.88
C LEU A 217 13.35 -13.80 10.39
N LYS A 218 13.52 -12.78 11.24
CA LYS A 218 13.48 -12.92 12.70
C LYS A 218 12.11 -13.35 13.25
N HIS A 219 11.04 -13.14 12.48
CA HIS A 219 9.66 -13.44 12.89
C HIS A 219 9.04 -14.60 12.14
N THR A 220 9.42 -14.85 10.89
CA THR A 220 8.90 -15.94 10.06
C THR A 220 9.94 -16.43 9.08
N LYS A 221 9.91 -17.76 8.81
CA LYS A 221 10.70 -18.36 7.73
C LYS A 221 9.89 -18.58 6.46
N LYS A 222 8.57 -18.39 6.53
CA LYS A 222 7.64 -18.51 5.39
C LYS A 222 7.51 -17.16 4.69
N ILE A 223 8.57 -16.74 4.02
CA ILE A 223 8.66 -15.42 3.43
C ILE A 223 9.36 -15.47 2.06
N GLU A 224 8.75 -14.84 1.08
CA GLU A 224 9.26 -14.74 -0.28
C GLU A 224 9.29 -13.29 -0.77
N VAL A 225 10.24 -13.01 -1.65
CA VAL A 225 10.34 -11.73 -2.34
C VAL A 225 9.60 -11.80 -3.65
N LEU A 226 8.63 -10.91 -3.81
CA LEU A 226 7.93 -10.68 -5.06
C LEU A 226 7.95 -9.19 -5.35
N THR A 227 8.87 -8.76 -6.20
CA THR A 227 9.06 -7.35 -6.56
C THR A 227 7.84 -6.81 -7.32
N ASN A 228 7.73 -5.49 -7.40
CA ASN A 228 6.84 -4.88 -8.37
C ASN A 228 7.38 -5.15 -9.78
N GLY A 229 6.46 -5.36 -10.72
CA GLY A 229 6.76 -5.50 -12.13
C GLY A 229 6.34 -4.26 -12.92
N PHE A 230 6.52 -4.35 -14.22
CA PHE A 230 6.01 -3.38 -15.19
C PHE A 230 5.41 -4.13 -16.39
N ASP A 231 4.41 -3.53 -17.01
CA ASP A 231 3.90 -4.05 -18.28
C ASP A 231 4.83 -3.61 -19.43
N THR A 232 5.09 -4.51 -20.33
CA THR A 232 5.67 -4.14 -21.61
C THR A 232 4.62 -3.33 -22.38
N ILE A 233 4.77 -2.01 -22.37
CA ILE A 233 4.05 -1.18 -23.31
C ILE A 233 4.73 -1.43 -24.64
N GLU A 234 3.99 -1.92 -25.64
CA GLU A 234 4.45 -1.91 -27.03
C GLU A 234 4.53 -0.45 -27.49
N THR A 235 5.53 0.26 -27.01
CA THR A 235 5.86 1.56 -27.50
C THR A 235 6.86 1.37 -28.65
N SER A 236 6.37 1.54 -29.85
CA SER A 236 7.17 1.82 -31.04
C SER A 236 7.90 3.18 -30.98
N LEU A 237 8.07 3.71 -29.77
CA LEU A 237 8.82 4.94 -29.56
C LEU A 237 10.30 4.59 -29.67
N THR A 238 10.89 4.91 -30.82
CA THR A 238 12.33 5.06 -30.96
C THR A 238 12.74 6.17 -29.97
N GLN A 239 13.28 5.75 -28.83
CA GLN A 239 13.82 6.73 -27.87
C GLN A 239 15.12 7.28 -28.44
N GLU A 240 15.09 8.52 -28.88
CA GLU A 240 16.31 9.25 -29.13
C GLU A 240 16.99 9.56 -27.79
N LEU A 241 18.24 9.16 -27.69
CA LEU A 241 19.06 9.49 -26.53
C LEU A 241 19.34 11.00 -26.51
N ASP A 242 19.44 11.55 -25.31
CA ASP A 242 19.86 12.94 -25.16
C ASP A 242 21.22 13.17 -25.82
N LYS A 243 21.35 14.30 -26.55
CA LYS A 243 22.62 14.68 -27.20
C LYS A 243 23.75 14.97 -26.20
N LYS A 244 23.41 15.20 -24.96
CA LYS A 244 24.34 15.44 -23.85
C LYS A 244 24.10 14.41 -22.76
N PHE A 245 25.14 14.07 -22.02
CA PHE A 245 24.98 13.24 -20.82
C PHE A 245 23.98 13.89 -19.84
N SER A 246 22.94 13.17 -19.51
CA SER A 246 21.91 13.61 -18.58
C SER A 246 21.72 12.60 -17.45
N ILE A 247 21.45 13.11 -16.24
CA ILE A 247 21.04 12.33 -15.08
C ILE A 247 19.63 12.79 -14.75
N THR A 248 18.66 11.86 -14.85
CA THR A 248 17.26 12.18 -14.64
C THR A 248 16.73 11.43 -13.42
N HIS A 249 16.08 12.14 -12.50
CA HIS A 249 15.31 11.56 -11.42
C HIS A 249 13.82 11.67 -11.75
N VAL A 250 13.11 10.54 -11.67
CA VAL A 250 11.66 10.49 -11.83
C VAL A 250 11.06 10.04 -10.49
N GLY A 251 10.31 10.92 -9.84
CA GLY A 251 9.65 10.64 -8.57
C GLY A 251 9.75 11.80 -7.57
N LEU A 252 9.34 11.52 -6.33
CA LEU A 252 9.45 12.48 -5.23
C LEU A 252 10.86 12.44 -4.62
N MET A 253 11.47 13.61 -4.51
CA MET A 253 12.74 13.81 -3.84
C MET A 253 12.51 14.68 -2.60
N ASN A 254 12.21 14.02 -1.47
CA ASN A 254 12.15 14.68 -0.17
C ASN A 254 13.55 14.76 0.45
N SER A 255 13.68 15.43 1.61
CA SER A 255 14.96 15.59 2.32
C SER A 255 15.69 14.27 2.55
N ASP A 256 14.95 13.23 2.93
CA ASP A 256 15.49 11.91 3.29
C ASP A 256 15.96 11.08 2.08
N ARG A 257 15.52 11.47 0.87
CA ARG A 257 15.87 10.84 -0.41
C ARG A 257 16.77 11.72 -1.29
N ASN A 258 17.18 12.87 -0.76
CA ASN A 258 18.08 13.78 -1.47
C ASN A 258 19.52 13.26 -1.35
N PRO A 259 20.14 12.79 -2.44
CA PRO A 259 21.49 12.22 -2.40
C PRO A 259 22.55 13.34 -2.39
N THR A 260 22.72 14.02 -1.27
CA THR A 260 23.69 15.14 -1.15
C THR A 260 25.10 14.76 -1.57
N ILE A 261 25.55 13.56 -1.21
CA ILE A 261 26.85 13.01 -1.60
C ILE A 261 26.99 12.91 -3.14
N LEU A 262 25.90 12.57 -3.85
CA LEU A 262 25.94 12.54 -5.31
C LEU A 262 26.15 13.94 -5.88
N TRP A 263 25.48 14.93 -5.31
CA TRP A 263 25.64 16.32 -5.75
C TRP A 263 27.03 16.85 -5.49
N GLU A 264 27.63 16.51 -4.35
CA GLU A 264 29.01 16.85 -3.98
C GLU A 264 29.98 16.18 -4.97
N ALA A 265 29.87 14.88 -5.21
CA ALA A 265 30.71 14.14 -6.15
C ALA A 265 30.61 14.69 -7.58
N LEU A 266 29.39 15.00 -8.04
CA LEU A 266 29.18 15.59 -9.37
C LEU A 266 29.83 16.98 -9.45
N ASN A 267 29.82 17.76 -8.38
CA ASN A 267 30.44 19.07 -8.33
C ASN A 267 31.98 18.98 -8.37
N GLU A 268 32.57 17.96 -7.76
CA GLU A 268 34.01 17.70 -7.80
C GLU A 268 34.51 17.19 -9.18
N ILE A 269 33.73 16.28 -9.82
CA ILE A 269 34.14 15.67 -11.09
C ILE A 269 34.05 16.65 -12.25
N SER A 270 33.22 17.65 -12.12
CA SER A 270 32.94 18.50 -13.25
C SER A 270 33.07 19.98 -12.91
N ASN A 271 33.71 20.69 -13.83
CA ASN A 271 33.36 22.08 -14.12
C ASN A 271 31.90 22.19 -14.61
N PHE A 272 30.99 21.40 -14.03
CA PHE A 272 29.58 21.37 -14.39
C PHE A 272 28.92 22.64 -13.92
N LYS A 273 28.56 23.49 -14.86
CA LYS A 273 27.59 24.57 -14.63
C LYS A 273 26.29 23.92 -14.20
N LEU A 274 26.02 23.95 -12.90
CA LEU A 274 24.80 23.44 -12.30
C LEU A 274 23.55 24.11 -12.90
N TRP A 275 22.78 23.42 -13.39
CA TRP A 275 21.46 22.98 -13.80
C TRP A 275 20.31 23.83 -13.29
N ARG A 276 19.45 24.27 -14.23
CA ARG A 276 18.10 24.74 -13.98
C ARG A 276 17.21 23.56 -13.60
N TRP A 277 16.67 23.58 -12.39
CA TRP A 277 15.53 22.77 -12.03
C TRP A 277 14.34 23.17 -12.90
N GLN A 278 13.90 22.28 -13.79
CA GLN A 278 12.62 22.45 -14.45
C GLN A 278 11.58 21.63 -13.71
N TYR A 279 10.78 22.29 -12.90
CA TYR A 279 9.53 21.74 -12.44
C TYR A 279 8.55 21.73 -13.59
N LYS A 280 8.28 20.57 -14.21
CA LYS A 280 7.03 20.39 -14.95
C LYS A 280 5.96 19.99 -13.94
N LYS A 281 5.06 20.91 -13.61
CA LYS A 281 3.75 20.58 -13.04
C LYS A 281 2.94 19.92 -14.15
N HIS A 282 2.62 18.67 -13.97
CA HIS A 282 1.53 18.01 -14.69
C HIS A 282 0.31 17.95 -13.78
#